data_7b6f6350c96a1f8e10b63ec789453465
#
_entry.id   7b6f6350c96a1f8e10b63ec789453465
#
_cell.length_a   1.000
_cell.length_b   1.000
_cell.length_c   1.000
_cell.angle_alpha   90.00
_cell.angle_beta   90.00
_cell.angle_gamma   90.00
#
_symmetry.space_group_name_H-M   'P 1'
#
loop_
_entity.id
_entity.type
_entity.pdbx_description
1 polymer ?
#
loop_
_entity_poly.entity_id
_entity_poly.type
_entity_poly.pdbx_seq_one_letter_code
_entity_poly.pdbx_strand_id
1 'polypeptide(L)'
;LGYLAGAVWMRLAFQPAIESDPAAAAQAGSDRPHAVEEAPPSSDPRSARLKMLHTLSDGLAATALALSWPAHYGAQEAGWLLALLRVLSFIPALVHTAWAQVVLSSDTPVRLRPLQVAWAASALVLGVGALAQLALTGGWLDARWQGLSAYVWPLVLWQMAACFVAAHAHLPFQKGVAIQHAWLCVGMNLGFMALCVLLPWASPLGASTHMAWLSAYMLLSLAGLTIWLAKR
;
A
#
# COMPACT_ATOMS: atom_id res chain seq x y z
N LEU A 1 2.69 -18.45 -1.79
CA LEU A 1 2.10 -19.03 -0.56
C LEU A 1 1.59 -17.95 0.41
N GLY A 2 2.22 -16.77 0.56
CA GLY A 2 1.78 -15.71 1.48
C GLY A 2 0.43 -15.05 1.11
N TYR A 3 0.12 -14.90 -0.17
CA TYR A 3 -1.14 -14.30 -0.63
C TYR A 3 -2.36 -15.21 -0.40
N LEU A 4 -2.20 -16.52 -0.55
CA LEU A 4 -3.26 -17.48 -0.26
C LEU A 4 -3.58 -17.55 1.24
N ALA A 5 -2.56 -17.47 2.10
CA ALA A 5 -2.75 -17.42 3.55
C ALA A 5 -3.47 -16.14 3.99
N GLY A 6 -3.16 -14.99 3.40
CA GLY A 6 -3.84 -13.71 3.65
C GLY A 6 -5.32 -13.74 3.22
N ALA A 7 -5.62 -14.31 2.05
CA ALA A 7 -6.99 -14.42 1.55
C ALA A 7 -7.85 -15.39 2.38
N VAL A 8 -7.26 -16.49 2.86
CA VAL A 8 -7.93 -17.45 3.76
C VAL A 8 -8.14 -16.82 5.14
N TRP A 9 -7.15 -16.07 5.66
CA TRP A 9 -7.29 -15.38 6.95
C TRP A 9 -8.34 -14.27 6.89
N MET A 10 -8.43 -13.50 5.81
CA MET A 10 -9.51 -12.52 5.61
C MET A 10 -10.89 -13.19 5.57
N ARG A 11 -11.04 -14.33 4.90
CA ARG A 11 -12.33 -15.06 4.90
C ARG A 11 -12.72 -15.58 6.28
N LEU A 12 -11.76 -16.03 7.08
CA LEU A 12 -12.02 -16.53 8.44
C LEU A 12 -12.25 -15.39 9.45
N ALA A 13 -11.60 -14.24 9.27
CA ALA A 13 -11.77 -13.07 10.16
C ALA A 13 -13.04 -12.26 9.85
N PHE A 14 -13.58 -12.35 8.62
CA PHE A 14 -14.78 -11.64 8.17
C PHE A 14 -15.94 -12.60 7.85
N GLN A 15 -16.10 -13.69 8.59
CA GLN A 15 -17.41 -14.29 8.70
C GLN A 15 -18.26 -13.35 9.60
N PRO A 16 -19.24 -12.62 9.03
CA PRO A 16 -20.20 -11.93 9.88
C PRO A 16 -20.87 -13.01 10.71
N ALA A 17 -20.86 -12.86 12.01
CA ALA A 17 -21.68 -13.64 12.91
C ALA A 17 -23.15 -13.26 12.62
N ILE A 18 -23.71 -13.79 11.53
CA ILE A 18 -25.14 -13.77 11.27
C ILE A 18 -25.71 -14.96 12.04
N GLU A 19 -25.63 -14.88 13.35
CA GLU A 19 -26.64 -15.49 14.22
C GLU A 19 -27.63 -14.38 14.56
N SER A 20 -28.49 -14.07 13.62
CA SER A 20 -29.71 -13.30 13.89
C SER A 20 -30.63 -14.24 14.66
N ASP A 21 -30.72 -14.00 15.96
CA ASP A 21 -31.75 -14.59 16.81
C ASP A 21 -33.13 -14.22 16.21
N PRO A 22 -33.89 -15.20 15.66
CA PRO A 22 -35.17 -14.92 15.04
C PRO A 22 -36.22 -14.40 16.05
N ALA A 23 -35.99 -14.52 17.36
CA ALA A 23 -36.84 -13.98 18.42
C ALA A 23 -36.68 -12.47 18.60
N ALA A 24 -35.48 -11.89 18.35
CA ALA A 24 -35.25 -10.46 18.43
C ALA A 24 -35.84 -9.69 17.24
N ALA A 25 -35.99 -10.32 16.09
CA ALA A 25 -36.58 -9.72 14.90
C ALA A 25 -38.10 -9.54 14.98
N ALA A 26 -38.80 -10.34 15.78
CA ALA A 26 -40.25 -10.29 15.91
C ALA A 26 -40.76 -9.15 16.81
N GLN A 27 -39.95 -8.59 17.69
CA GLN A 27 -40.35 -7.53 18.62
C GLN A 27 -40.04 -6.09 18.15
N ALA A 28 -39.28 -5.91 17.07
CA ALA A 28 -38.92 -4.59 16.52
C ALA A 28 -39.89 -4.05 15.44
N GLY A 29 -41.02 -4.73 15.23
CA GLY A 29 -41.87 -4.58 14.04
C GLY A 29 -43.06 -3.68 14.14
N SER A 30 -43.18 -2.70 15.09
CA SER A 30 -44.47 -2.00 15.22
C SER A 30 -44.45 -0.46 15.16
N ASP A 31 -43.28 0.20 15.18
CA ASP A 31 -43.33 1.68 15.26
C ASP A 31 -42.12 2.39 14.59
N ARG A 32 -41.75 2.00 13.39
CA ARG A 32 -40.87 2.84 12.58
C ARG A 32 -41.64 3.42 11.39
N PRO A 33 -41.75 4.76 11.26
CA PRO A 33 -42.22 5.37 10.03
C PRO A 33 -41.30 4.91 8.91
N HIS A 34 -41.90 4.54 7.78
CA HIS A 34 -41.21 4.07 6.57
C HIS A 34 -39.99 4.93 6.27
N ALA A 35 -38.83 4.56 6.84
CA ALA A 35 -37.56 4.99 6.30
C ALA A 35 -37.54 4.45 4.88
N VAL A 36 -37.55 5.35 3.91
CA VAL A 36 -37.29 5.05 2.51
C VAL A 36 -36.00 4.23 2.53
N GLU A 37 -36.11 2.93 2.23
CA GLU A 37 -35.01 2.02 2.07
C GLU A 37 -34.19 2.57 0.88
N GLU A 38 -33.22 3.45 1.19
CA GLU A 38 -32.28 3.92 0.19
C GLU A 38 -31.63 2.68 -0.38
N ALA A 39 -32.04 2.33 -1.60
CA ALA A 39 -31.45 1.26 -2.36
C ALA A 39 -29.91 1.41 -2.31
N PRO A 40 -29.17 0.35 -1.96
CA PRO A 40 -27.71 0.44 -1.85
C PRO A 40 -27.17 1.09 -3.12
N PRO A 41 -26.28 2.10 -3.00
CA PRO A 41 -25.83 2.86 -4.15
C PRO A 41 -25.35 1.89 -5.22
N SER A 42 -26.02 1.89 -6.36
CA SER A 42 -25.73 1.00 -7.48
C SER A 42 -24.25 1.16 -7.82
N SER A 43 -23.45 0.13 -7.52
CA SER A 43 -22.02 0.16 -7.79
C SER A 43 -21.85 0.29 -9.30
N ASP A 44 -21.48 1.48 -9.77
CA ASP A 44 -21.21 1.72 -11.19
C ASP A 44 -20.21 0.66 -11.68
N PRO A 45 -20.57 -0.17 -12.67
CA PRO A 45 -19.72 -1.25 -13.17
C PRO A 45 -18.38 -0.72 -13.71
N ARG A 46 -18.31 0.55 -14.09
CA ARG A 46 -17.06 1.21 -14.50
C ARG A 46 -16.12 1.39 -13.33
N SER A 47 -16.64 1.79 -12.17
CA SER A 47 -15.82 1.96 -10.96
C SER A 47 -15.28 0.63 -10.45
N ALA A 48 -16.08 -0.44 -10.53
CA ALA A 48 -15.65 -1.79 -10.15
C ALA A 48 -14.54 -2.32 -11.06
N ARG A 49 -14.68 -2.16 -12.39
CA ARG A 49 -13.66 -2.56 -13.37
C ARG A 49 -12.35 -1.80 -13.17
N LEU A 50 -12.43 -0.52 -12.85
CA LEU A 50 -11.25 0.31 -12.66
C LEU A 50 -10.51 -0.02 -11.36
N LYS A 51 -11.24 -0.32 -10.27
CA LYS A 51 -10.64 -0.85 -9.03
C LYS A 51 -9.92 -2.17 -9.29
N MET A 52 -10.53 -3.07 -10.06
CA MET A 52 -9.90 -4.33 -10.45
C MET A 52 -8.63 -4.11 -11.27
N LEU A 53 -8.66 -3.19 -12.26
CA LEU A 53 -7.50 -2.83 -13.08
C LEU A 53 -6.36 -2.24 -12.22
N HIS A 54 -6.68 -1.36 -11.27
CA HIS A 54 -5.70 -0.81 -10.32
C HIS A 54 -5.05 -1.92 -9.49
N THR A 55 -5.86 -2.79 -8.84
CA THR A 55 -5.33 -3.90 -8.04
C THR A 55 -4.49 -4.88 -8.89
N LEU A 56 -4.90 -5.14 -10.14
CA LEU A 56 -4.13 -5.96 -11.06
C LEU A 56 -2.80 -5.29 -11.41
N SER A 57 -2.79 -4.00 -11.69
CA SER A 57 -1.55 -3.26 -11.99
C SER A 57 -0.57 -3.25 -10.81
N ASP A 58 -1.05 -3.14 -9.57
CA ASP A 58 -0.23 -3.26 -8.36
C ASP A 58 0.41 -4.65 -8.24
N GLY A 59 -0.38 -5.70 -8.46
CA GLY A 59 0.11 -7.08 -8.45
C GLY A 59 1.15 -7.33 -9.54
N LEU A 60 0.92 -6.81 -10.75
CA LEU A 60 1.85 -6.91 -11.86
C LEU A 60 3.15 -6.14 -11.60
N ALA A 61 3.08 -4.95 -11.02
CA ALA A 61 4.26 -4.17 -10.65
C ALA A 61 5.13 -4.90 -9.61
N ALA A 62 4.50 -5.46 -8.57
CA ALA A 62 5.20 -6.26 -7.57
C ALA A 62 5.81 -7.53 -8.18
N THR A 63 5.11 -8.18 -9.09
CA THR A 63 5.59 -9.38 -9.81
C THR A 63 6.75 -9.02 -10.74
N ALA A 64 6.66 -7.92 -11.48
CA ALA A 64 7.72 -7.45 -12.34
C ALA A 64 9.02 -7.23 -11.55
N LEU A 65 8.96 -6.59 -10.38
CA LEU A 65 10.11 -6.43 -9.50
C LEU A 65 10.66 -7.78 -9.02
N ALA A 66 9.77 -8.67 -8.54
CA ALA A 66 10.16 -9.97 -7.99
C ALA A 66 10.78 -10.91 -9.02
N LEU A 67 10.42 -10.78 -10.31
CA LEU A 67 10.98 -11.60 -11.39
C LEU A 67 12.20 -10.96 -12.05
N SER A 68 12.19 -9.63 -12.27
CA SER A 68 13.29 -8.95 -12.96
C SER A 68 14.55 -8.85 -12.09
N TRP A 69 14.39 -8.65 -10.77
CA TRP A 69 15.52 -8.47 -9.88
C TRP A 69 16.46 -9.69 -9.83
N PRO A 70 15.98 -10.93 -9.56
CA PRO A 70 16.85 -12.10 -9.58
C PRO A 70 17.40 -12.41 -10.97
N ALA A 71 16.68 -12.07 -12.04
CA ALA A 71 17.13 -12.29 -13.41
C ALA A 71 18.32 -11.38 -13.79
N HIS A 72 18.39 -10.16 -13.26
CA HIS A 72 19.45 -9.20 -13.57
C HIS A 72 20.59 -9.20 -12.54
N TYR A 73 20.28 -9.36 -11.26
CA TYR A 73 21.23 -9.17 -10.15
C TYR A 73 21.48 -10.43 -9.32
N GLY A 74 20.77 -11.50 -9.60
CA GLY A 74 20.91 -12.78 -8.90
C GLY A 74 20.02 -12.90 -7.67
N ALA A 75 19.92 -14.14 -7.18
CA ALA A 75 18.99 -14.51 -6.11
C ALA A 75 19.31 -13.85 -4.76
N GLN A 76 20.59 -13.61 -4.47
CA GLN A 76 21.02 -12.98 -3.21
C GLN A 76 20.57 -11.54 -3.12
N GLU A 77 20.80 -10.73 -4.16
CA GLU A 77 20.33 -9.35 -4.25
C GLU A 77 18.81 -9.26 -4.20
N ALA A 78 18.10 -10.16 -4.86
CA ALA A 78 16.65 -10.26 -4.79
C ALA A 78 16.18 -10.61 -3.37
N GLY A 79 16.87 -11.51 -2.68
CA GLY A 79 16.58 -11.87 -1.30
C GLY A 79 16.66 -10.67 -0.36
N TRP A 80 17.73 -9.88 -0.46
CA TRP A 80 17.91 -8.68 0.35
C TRP A 80 16.82 -7.63 0.08
N LEU A 81 16.58 -7.33 -1.20
CA LEU A 81 15.55 -6.36 -1.60
C LEU A 81 14.16 -6.76 -1.10
N LEU A 82 13.74 -7.99 -1.39
CA LEU A 82 12.39 -8.45 -1.05
C LEU A 82 12.18 -8.60 0.46
N ALA A 83 13.21 -9.01 1.21
CA ALA A 83 13.14 -9.07 2.67
C ALA A 83 12.92 -7.68 3.27
N LEU A 84 13.71 -6.69 2.84
CA LEU A 84 13.61 -5.32 3.35
C LEU A 84 12.30 -4.65 2.92
N LEU A 85 11.87 -4.85 1.67
CA LEU A 85 10.57 -4.38 1.18
C LEU A 85 9.43 -4.93 2.04
N ARG A 86 9.45 -6.23 2.35
CA ARG A 86 8.40 -6.87 3.15
C ARG A 86 8.29 -6.26 4.55
N VAL A 87 9.41 -5.96 5.18
CA VAL A 87 9.44 -5.34 6.52
C VAL A 87 8.95 -3.90 6.46
N LEU A 88 9.51 -3.09 5.57
CA LEU A 88 9.19 -1.66 5.50
C LEU A 88 7.78 -1.38 4.96
N SER A 89 7.29 -2.16 3.99
CA SER A 89 5.95 -1.97 3.40
C SER A 89 4.80 -2.38 4.32
N PHE A 90 5.08 -3.10 5.40
CA PHE A 90 4.07 -3.47 6.38
C PHE A 90 3.43 -2.24 7.05
N ILE A 91 4.23 -1.21 7.33
CA ILE A 91 3.76 0.02 7.99
C ILE A 91 2.75 0.79 7.12
N PRO A 92 3.05 1.19 5.87
CA PRO A 92 2.07 1.87 5.02
C PRO A 92 0.86 0.98 4.70
N ALA A 93 1.01 -0.35 4.61
CA ALA A 93 -0.11 -1.26 4.41
C ALA A 93 -1.07 -1.27 5.61
N LEU A 94 -0.54 -1.27 6.84
CA LEU A 94 -1.36 -1.11 8.05
C LEU A 94 -2.10 0.22 8.08
N VAL A 95 -1.41 1.32 7.76
CA VAL A 95 -2.04 2.64 7.70
C VAL A 95 -3.14 2.65 6.66
N HIS A 96 -2.88 2.10 5.46
CA HIS A 96 -3.87 2.07 4.39
C HIS A 96 -5.16 1.34 4.81
N THR A 97 -5.04 0.18 5.46
CA THR A 97 -6.20 -0.63 5.83
C THR A 97 -6.88 -0.10 7.10
N ALA A 98 -6.14 0.07 8.19
CA ALA A 98 -6.71 0.43 9.48
C ALA A 98 -7.23 1.87 9.49
N TRP A 99 -6.47 2.83 8.96
CA TRP A 99 -6.87 4.23 8.95
C TRP A 99 -8.07 4.49 8.03
N ALA A 100 -8.08 3.89 6.83
CA ALA A 100 -9.22 4.02 5.93
C ALA A 100 -10.51 3.46 6.57
N GLN A 101 -10.43 2.34 7.27
CA GLN A 101 -11.57 1.77 8.00
C GLN A 101 -12.05 2.73 9.11
N VAL A 102 -11.16 3.26 9.94
CA VAL A 102 -11.51 4.20 11.00
C VAL A 102 -12.22 5.43 10.43
N VAL A 103 -11.71 6.01 9.35
CA VAL A 103 -12.29 7.22 8.75
C VAL A 103 -13.64 6.94 8.09
N LEU A 104 -13.79 5.78 7.43
CA LEU A 104 -15.01 5.44 6.69
C LEU A 104 -16.13 4.88 7.58
N SER A 105 -15.80 4.30 8.74
CA SER A 105 -16.77 3.73 9.68
C SER A 105 -17.18 4.68 10.81
N SER A 106 -16.53 5.85 10.95
CA SER A 106 -16.81 6.78 12.04
C SER A 106 -17.96 7.72 11.69
N ASP A 107 -19.06 7.67 12.46
CA ASP A 107 -20.17 8.63 12.37
C ASP A 107 -19.80 10.01 12.95
N THR A 108 -18.71 10.07 13.71
CA THR A 108 -18.19 11.32 14.31
C THR A 108 -16.88 11.73 13.63
N PRO A 109 -16.61 13.03 13.50
CA PRO A 109 -15.35 13.49 12.87
C PRO A 109 -14.15 12.99 13.67
N VAL A 110 -13.26 12.26 12.96
CA VAL A 110 -12.03 11.73 13.56
C VAL A 110 -11.12 12.90 13.95
N ARG A 111 -10.68 12.94 15.21
CA ARG A 111 -9.84 14.04 15.73
C ARG A 111 -8.44 14.10 15.10
N LEU A 112 -7.90 12.95 14.68
CA LEU A 112 -6.58 12.89 14.05
C LEU A 112 -6.65 13.36 12.60
N ARG A 113 -5.71 14.20 12.21
CA ARG A 113 -5.57 14.64 10.82
C ARG A 113 -4.78 13.60 10.01
N PRO A 114 -5.13 13.34 8.74
CA PRO A 114 -4.39 12.40 7.89
C PRO A 114 -2.88 12.69 7.86
N LEU A 115 -2.50 13.95 7.88
CA LEU A 115 -1.10 14.37 7.89
C LEU A 115 -0.35 13.93 9.18
N GLN A 116 -1.01 13.93 10.33
CA GLN A 116 -0.41 13.46 11.59
C GLN A 116 -0.17 11.95 11.53
N VAL A 117 -1.12 11.19 10.99
CA VAL A 117 -0.99 9.75 10.79
C VAL A 117 0.14 9.45 9.81
N ALA A 118 0.23 10.21 8.69
CA ALA A 118 1.31 10.08 7.72
C ALA A 118 2.70 10.31 8.35
N TRP A 119 2.86 11.38 9.13
CA TRP A 119 4.12 11.68 9.81
C TRP A 119 4.48 10.63 10.86
N ALA A 120 3.52 10.18 11.68
CA ALA A 120 3.76 9.14 12.67
C ALA A 120 4.21 7.82 12.01
N ALA A 121 3.52 7.40 10.95
CA ALA A 121 3.88 6.21 10.18
C ALA A 121 5.26 6.35 9.50
N SER A 122 5.55 7.53 8.94
CA SER A 122 6.86 7.81 8.32
C SER A 122 7.99 7.79 9.36
N ALA A 123 7.75 8.29 10.57
CA ALA A 123 8.72 8.21 11.66
C ALA A 123 8.98 6.75 12.08
N LEU A 124 7.96 5.88 12.08
CA LEU A 124 8.13 4.44 12.31
C LEU A 124 8.97 3.78 11.21
N VAL A 125 8.69 4.09 9.93
CA VAL A 125 9.49 3.58 8.80
C VAL A 125 10.94 4.02 8.93
N LEU A 126 11.18 5.29 9.25
CA LEU A 126 12.52 5.83 9.48
C LEU A 126 13.22 5.14 10.64
N GLY A 127 12.52 4.92 11.76
CA GLY A 127 13.04 4.23 12.94
C GLY A 127 13.44 2.78 12.63
N VAL A 128 12.58 2.04 11.92
CA VAL A 128 12.88 0.66 11.48
C VAL A 128 14.07 0.64 10.53
N GLY A 129 14.15 1.58 9.57
CA GLY A 129 15.28 1.68 8.65
C GLY A 129 16.59 2.03 9.37
N ALA A 130 16.56 2.99 10.29
CA ALA A 130 17.71 3.34 11.11
C ALA A 130 18.19 2.17 11.99
N LEU A 131 17.26 1.42 12.59
CA LEU A 131 17.58 0.23 13.38
C LEU A 131 18.20 -0.86 12.51
N ALA A 132 17.65 -1.10 11.32
CA ALA A 132 18.23 -2.04 10.36
C ALA A 132 19.65 -1.62 9.95
N GLN A 133 19.87 -0.35 9.65
CA GLN A 133 21.18 0.19 9.31
C GLN A 133 22.18 0.06 10.46
N LEU A 134 21.78 0.35 11.70
CA LEU A 134 22.59 0.17 12.88
C LEU A 134 22.95 -1.30 13.12
N ALA A 135 22.00 -2.22 12.93
CA ALA A 135 22.26 -3.66 13.07
C ALA A 135 23.29 -4.17 12.05
N LEU A 136 23.24 -3.63 10.81
CA LEU A 136 24.19 -3.96 9.75
C LEU A 136 25.59 -3.39 10.03
N THR A 137 25.68 -2.09 10.37
CA THR A 137 26.97 -1.44 10.63
C THR A 137 27.60 -1.84 11.96
N GLY A 138 26.75 -2.18 12.95
CA GLY A 138 27.20 -2.68 14.28
C GLY A 138 27.64 -4.14 14.28
N GLY A 139 27.54 -4.85 13.15
CA GLY A 139 27.96 -6.25 13.04
C GLY A 139 27.04 -7.24 13.80
N TRP A 140 25.79 -6.85 14.08
CA TRP A 140 24.79 -7.71 14.74
C TRP A 140 24.23 -8.78 13.79
N LEU A 141 24.38 -8.55 12.48
CA LEU A 141 23.97 -9.48 11.45
C LEU A 141 25.20 -10.13 10.80
N ASP A 142 25.02 -11.36 10.35
CA ASP A 142 26.02 -12.12 9.61
C ASP A 142 26.51 -11.33 8.38
N ALA A 143 27.80 -11.51 8.01
CA ALA A 143 28.44 -10.81 6.88
C ALA A 143 27.68 -10.96 5.56
N ARG A 144 26.95 -12.06 5.36
CA ARG A 144 26.08 -12.28 4.19
C ARG A 144 24.97 -11.25 4.02
N TRP A 145 24.62 -10.48 5.08
CA TRP A 145 23.58 -9.46 5.04
C TRP A 145 24.11 -8.03 4.79
N GLN A 146 25.42 -7.85 4.75
CA GLN A 146 26.01 -6.51 4.63
C GLN A 146 25.60 -5.76 3.36
N GLY A 147 25.40 -6.48 2.24
CA GLY A 147 24.93 -5.90 0.98
C GLY A 147 23.54 -5.26 1.06
N LEU A 148 22.72 -5.67 2.05
CA LEU A 148 21.40 -5.10 2.29
C LEU A 148 21.48 -3.60 2.66
N SER A 149 22.60 -3.13 3.23
CA SER A 149 22.80 -1.73 3.61
C SER A 149 22.59 -0.74 2.45
N ALA A 150 22.92 -1.13 1.23
CA ALA A 150 22.76 -0.32 0.04
C ALA A 150 21.27 -0.04 -0.33
N TYR A 151 20.36 -0.89 0.15
CA TYR A 151 18.92 -0.80 -0.13
C TYR A 151 18.13 -0.06 0.96
N VAL A 152 18.68 0.08 2.18
CA VAL A 152 17.93 0.59 3.33
C VAL A 152 17.38 1.99 3.05
N TRP A 153 18.23 2.96 2.74
CA TRP A 153 17.80 4.34 2.60
C TRP A 153 16.91 4.61 1.38
N PRO A 154 17.22 4.08 0.19
CA PRO A 154 16.30 4.18 -0.94
C PRO A 154 14.90 3.66 -0.63
N LEU A 155 14.78 2.50 0.03
CA LEU A 155 13.50 1.91 0.39
C LEU A 155 12.80 2.68 1.52
N VAL A 156 13.53 3.17 2.51
CA VAL A 156 12.97 4.01 3.58
C VAL A 156 12.29 5.24 2.98
N LEU A 157 12.95 5.95 2.09
CA LEU A 157 12.39 7.14 1.44
C LEU A 157 11.13 6.81 0.62
N TRP A 158 11.17 5.72 -0.13
CA TRP A 158 9.99 5.26 -0.85
C TRP A 158 8.83 4.94 0.10
N GLN A 159 9.06 4.13 1.15
CA GLN A 159 8.00 3.72 2.07
C GLN A 159 7.48 4.88 2.95
N MET A 160 8.30 5.87 3.25
CA MET A 160 7.82 7.12 3.87
C MET A 160 6.82 7.83 2.97
N ALA A 161 7.11 7.99 1.68
CA ALA A 161 6.15 8.56 0.72
C ALA A 161 4.87 7.72 0.60
N ALA A 162 4.99 6.39 0.66
CA ALA A 162 3.84 5.49 0.66
C ALA A 162 2.94 5.70 1.89
N CYS A 163 3.50 6.03 3.07
CA CYS A 163 2.71 6.37 4.27
C CYS A 163 1.84 7.61 4.05
N PHE A 164 2.33 8.62 3.33
CA PHE A 164 1.51 9.80 3.00
C PHE A 164 0.33 9.44 2.10
N VAL A 165 0.54 8.65 1.06
CA VAL A 165 -0.56 8.19 0.20
C VAL A 165 -1.53 7.32 0.97
N ALA A 166 -1.04 6.39 1.79
CA ALA A 166 -1.86 5.50 2.62
C ALA A 166 -2.77 6.27 3.58
N ALA A 167 -2.25 7.31 4.24
CA ALA A 167 -3.04 8.15 5.14
C ALA A 167 -4.13 8.97 4.41
N HIS A 168 -3.97 9.23 3.12
CA HIS A 168 -4.93 9.97 2.29
C HIS A 168 -5.78 9.06 1.39
N ALA A 169 -5.72 7.73 1.55
CA ALA A 169 -6.39 6.76 0.69
C ALA A 169 -7.92 6.88 0.65
N HIS A 170 -8.55 7.47 1.66
CA HIS A 170 -9.99 7.74 1.73
C HIS A 170 -10.42 8.96 0.89
N LEU A 171 -9.53 9.93 0.66
CA LEU A 171 -9.86 11.20 -0.02
C LEU A 171 -10.41 11.03 -1.45
N PRO A 172 -9.89 10.14 -2.31
CA PRO A 172 -10.43 9.96 -3.66
C PRO A 172 -11.91 9.61 -3.67
N PHE A 173 -12.38 8.88 -2.66
CA PHE A 173 -13.79 8.48 -2.52
C PHE A 173 -14.62 9.65 -2.01
N GLN A 174 -14.16 10.35 -0.97
CA GLN A 174 -14.86 11.50 -0.40
C GLN A 174 -14.99 12.67 -1.39
N LYS A 175 -13.97 12.87 -2.22
CA LYS A 175 -13.93 13.96 -3.22
C LYS A 175 -14.49 13.57 -4.61
N GLY A 176 -15.00 12.36 -4.79
CA GLY A 176 -15.55 11.89 -6.06
C GLY A 176 -14.53 11.76 -7.21
N VAL A 177 -13.23 11.69 -6.89
CA VAL A 177 -12.14 11.60 -7.89
C VAL A 177 -11.50 10.21 -7.98
N ALA A 178 -12.20 9.17 -7.51
CA ALA A 178 -11.69 7.80 -7.43
C ALA A 178 -11.24 7.25 -8.81
N ILE A 179 -11.95 7.60 -9.87
CA ILE A 179 -11.64 7.18 -11.26
C ILE A 179 -10.30 7.78 -11.71
N GLN A 180 -10.12 9.10 -11.53
CA GLN A 180 -8.88 9.78 -11.92
C GLN A 180 -7.69 9.28 -11.09
N HIS A 181 -7.91 9.10 -9.78
CA HIS A 181 -6.90 8.53 -8.88
C HIS A 181 -6.45 7.13 -9.36
N ALA A 182 -7.39 6.24 -9.69
CA ALA A 182 -7.05 4.90 -10.16
C ALA A 182 -6.25 4.91 -11.47
N TRP A 183 -6.58 5.79 -12.44
CA TRP A 183 -5.78 5.93 -13.65
C TRP A 183 -4.38 6.46 -13.40
N LEU A 184 -4.21 7.40 -12.46
CA LEU A 184 -2.89 7.88 -12.05
C LEU A 184 -2.06 6.74 -11.44
N CYS A 185 -2.66 5.92 -10.56
CA CYS A 185 -1.98 4.76 -9.97
C CYS A 185 -1.60 3.72 -11.04
N VAL A 186 -2.49 3.42 -11.99
CA VAL A 186 -2.16 2.51 -13.11
C VAL A 186 -0.99 3.05 -13.93
N GLY A 187 -1.01 4.34 -14.28
CA GLY A 187 0.10 4.98 -15.00
C GLY A 187 1.41 4.93 -14.25
N MET A 188 1.37 5.18 -12.93
CA MET A 188 2.53 5.07 -12.05
C MET A 188 3.08 3.63 -12.01
N ASN A 189 2.22 2.63 -11.89
CA ASN A 189 2.63 1.23 -11.88
C ASN A 189 3.24 0.79 -13.22
N LEU A 190 2.67 1.24 -14.34
CA LEU A 190 3.24 0.99 -15.67
C LEU A 190 4.64 1.61 -15.82
N GLY A 191 4.82 2.85 -15.38
CA GLY A 191 6.13 3.50 -15.36
C GLY A 191 7.14 2.76 -14.47
N PHE A 192 6.70 2.31 -13.30
CA PHE A 192 7.53 1.50 -12.40
C PHE A 192 7.95 0.18 -13.05
N MET A 193 7.00 -0.56 -13.66
CA MET A 193 7.32 -1.80 -14.38
C MET A 193 8.28 -1.56 -15.54
N ALA A 194 8.09 -0.50 -16.31
CA ALA A 194 8.99 -0.12 -17.37
C ALA A 194 10.42 0.12 -16.85
N LEU A 195 10.56 0.86 -15.75
CA LEU A 195 11.87 1.07 -15.12
C LEU A 195 12.47 -0.23 -14.57
N CYS A 196 11.68 -1.08 -13.93
CA CYS A 196 12.17 -2.38 -13.43
C CYS A 196 12.74 -3.27 -14.52
N VAL A 197 12.10 -3.29 -15.70
CA VAL A 197 12.44 -4.23 -16.78
C VAL A 197 13.39 -3.60 -17.79
N LEU A 198 13.15 -2.37 -18.24
CA LEU A 198 13.86 -1.78 -19.36
C LEU A 198 15.16 -1.07 -18.96
N LEU A 199 15.24 -0.51 -17.74
CA LEU A 199 16.41 0.25 -17.33
C LEU A 199 17.71 -0.59 -17.30
N PRO A 200 17.70 -1.84 -16.79
CA PRO A 200 18.90 -2.69 -16.84
C PRO A 200 19.35 -3.06 -18.26
N TRP A 201 18.42 -3.10 -19.21
CA TRP A 201 18.76 -3.35 -20.63
C TRP A 201 19.34 -2.13 -21.33
N ALA A 202 18.89 -0.93 -20.93
CA ALA A 202 19.33 0.32 -21.52
C ALA A 202 20.73 0.74 -21.03
N SER A 203 21.08 0.39 -19.79
CA SER A 203 22.37 0.73 -19.18
C SER A 203 22.80 -0.32 -18.16
N PRO A 204 24.08 -0.70 -18.12
CA PRO A 204 24.62 -1.68 -17.17
C PRO A 204 24.73 -1.04 -15.77
N LEU A 205 23.61 -0.91 -15.08
CA LEU A 205 23.55 -0.35 -13.72
C LEU A 205 23.82 -1.43 -12.68
N GLY A 206 24.53 -1.07 -11.62
CA GLY A 206 24.57 -1.90 -10.40
C GLY A 206 23.21 -1.91 -9.69
N ALA A 207 22.92 -2.99 -8.97
CA ALA A 207 21.65 -3.21 -8.29
C ALA A 207 21.24 -2.04 -7.36
N SER A 208 22.19 -1.50 -6.57
CA SER A 208 21.96 -0.35 -5.68
C SER A 208 21.58 0.91 -6.43
N THR A 209 22.24 1.20 -7.56
CA THR A 209 21.93 2.37 -8.40
C THR A 209 20.56 2.22 -9.05
N HIS A 210 20.21 1.04 -9.56
CA HIS A 210 18.89 0.77 -10.11
C HIS A 210 17.80 0.96 -9.01
N MET A 211 18.06 0.45 -7.80
CA MET A 211 17.13 0.64 -6.69
C MET A 211 16.96 2.11 -6.32
N ALA A 212 18.02 2.90 -6.36
CA ALA A 212 17.94 4.35 -6.12
C ALA A 212 17.04 5.04 -7.15
N TRP A 213 17.15 4.68 -8.45
CA TRP A 213 16.26 5.20 -9.50
C TRP A 213 14.79 4.81 -9.29
N LEU A 214 14.52 3.54 -8.96
CA LEU A 214 13.17 3.08 -8.66
C LEU A 214 12.59 3.81 -7.45
N SER A 215 13.38 3.97 -6.39
CA SER A 215 12.95 4.68 -5.19
C SER A 215 12.71 6.17 -5.45
N ALA A 216 13.55 6.81 -6.23
CA ALA A 216 13.37 8.20 -6.63
C ALA A 216 12.09 8.38 -7.46
N TYR A 217 11.86 7.49 -8.42
CA TYR A 217 10.63 7.47 -9.22
C TYR A 217 9.39 7.32 -8.33
N MET A 218 9.37 6.34 -7.42
CA MET A 218 8.26 6.11 -6.51
C MET A 218 8.06 7.27 -5.54
N LEU A 219 9.13 7.82 -4.97
CA LEU A 219 9.08 9.00 -4.11
C LEU A 219 8.41 10.18 -4.83
N LEU A 220 8.85 10.51 -6.04
CA LEU A 220 8.32 11.63 -6.82
C LEU A 220 6.87 11.38 -7.23
N SER A 221 6.54 10.17 -7.67
CA SER A 221 5.19 9.80 -8.10
C SER A 221 4.19 9.83 -6.94
N LEU A 222 4.56 9.27 -5.79
CA LEU A 222 3.71 9.25 -4.59
C LEU A 222 3.57 10.64 -3.96
N ALA A 223 4.64 11.45 -3.94
CA ALA A 223 4.58 12.85 -3.52
C ALA A 223 3.67 13.66 -4.45
N GLY A 224 3.81 13.49 -5.76
CA GLY A 224 2.93 14.13 -6.76
C GLY A 224 1.47 13.75 -6.57
N LEU A 225 1.19 12.46 -6.34
CA LEU A 225 -0.15 11.95 -6.06
C LEU A 225 -0.74 12.57 -4.77
N THR A 226 0.06 12.65 -3.70
CA THR A 226 -0.36 13.26 -2.43
C THR A 226 -0.67 14.75 -2.61
N ILE A 227 0.18 15.50 -3.31
CA ILE A 227 -0.04 16.93 -3.60
C ILE A 227 -1.30 17.11 -4.46
N TRP A 228 -1.48 16.26 -5.47
CA TRP A 228 -2.68 16.30 -6.30
C TRP A 228 -3.95 16.06 -5.49
N LEU A 229 -3.96 15.07 -4.58
CA LEU A 229 -5.08 14.81 -3.68
C LEU A 229 -5.34 15.96 -2.71
N ALA A 230 -4.31 16.63 -2.21
CA ALA A 230 -4.44 17.75 -1.28
C ALA A 230 -5.05 19.00 -1.94
N LYS A 231 -4.79 19.22 -3.24
CA LYS A 231 -5.27 20.38 -3.99
C LYS A 231 -6.70 20.24 -4.53
N ARG A 232 -7.23 19.02 -4.61
CA ARG A 232 -8.61 18.74 -5.04
C ARG A 232 -9.57 18.83 -3.87
#